data_a65c09afa559ed3154b3ca7bacf4e02a
#
_entry.id   a65c09afa559ed3154b3ca7bacf4e02a
#
_cell.length_a   1.000
_cell.length_b   1.000
_cell.length_c   1.000
_cell.angle_alpha   90.00
_cell.angle_beta   90.00
_cell.angle_gamma   90.00
#
_symmetry.space_group_name_H-M   'P 1'
#
loop_
_entity.id
_entity.type
_entity.pdbx_description
1 polymer ?
#
loop_
_entity_poly.entity_id
_entity_poly.type
_entity_poly.pdbx_seq_one_letter_code
_entity_poly.pdbx_strand_id
1 'polypeptide(L)'
;MSGKIIIAGATGYTGAALARSFAKDGIQCHLIGRNEEELKKLASENNQSYSVCSDVTNFQSVEESLKETENEKISGFAYCVGSIVLKSFQTTKHEDFINTFNLNVTGAIHFIKKLQKQLAENNGSIVLFSTVAVDRGFNMHSVISTAKGAIQGLTTSLAAEFAPKIRVNCIAPSITQSKMAKPILDNARIAEQIPLKHAMKRVGQPEDLAETAKFLLSSNSSWITGQVIHVDGGKVNLET
;
A
#
# COMPACT_ATOMS: atom_id res chain seq x y z
N MET A 1 17.71 -2.35 -9.36
CA MET A 1 16.46 -2.76 -10.05
C MET A 1 16.61 -2.40 -11.52
N SER A 2 16.17 -3.27 -12.42
CA SER A 2 16.39 -3.07 -13.88
C SER A 2 15.10 -2.70 -14.63
N GLY A 3 14.05 -2.30 -13.94
CA GLY A 3 12.77 -1.91 -14.53
C GLY A 3 12.06 -0.85 -13.70
N LYS A 4 10.97 -0.31 -14.25
CA LYS A 4 10.13 0.72 -13.63
C LYS A 4 9.25 0.11 -12.52
N ILE A 5 8.91 0.91 -11.53
CA ILE A 5 8.02 0.55 -10.43
C ILE A 5 6.69 1.26 -10.61
N ILE A 6 5.59 0.52 -10.58
CA ILE A 6 4.24 1.09 -10.56
C ILE A 6 3.82 1.38 -9.12
N ILE A 7 3.35 2.60 -8.84
CA ILE A 7 2.85 3.01 -7.52
C ILE A 7 1.41 3.49 -7.67
N ALA A 8 0.43 2.64 -7.33
CA ALA A 8 -0.97 3.04 -7.24
C ALA A 8 -1.24 3.72 -5.90
N GLY A 9 -1.94 4.86 -5.92
CA GLY A 9 -2.13 5.71 -4.74
C GLY A 9 -0.91 6.59 -4.44
N ALA A 10 -0.17 6.99 -5.47
CA ALA A 10 1.07 7.74 -5.38
C ALA A 10 0.94 9.11 -4.68
N THR A 11 -0.23 9.76 -4.74
CA THR A 11 -0.48 11.05 -4.06
C THR A 11 -0.82 10.91 -2.57
N GLY A 12 -0.97 9.68 -2.06
CA GLY A 12 -1.05 9.40 -0.64
C GLY A 12 0.32 9.58 0.04
N TYR A 13 0.35 9.80 1.36
CA TYR A 13 1.60 10.05 2.09
C TYR A 13 2.62 8.93 1.89
N THR A 14 2.23 7.67 2.05
CA THR A 14 3.12 6.52 1.84
C THR A 14 3.57 6.38 0.38
N GLY A 15 2.63 6.52 -0.58
CA GLY A 15 2.95 6.44 -2.00
C GLY A 15 3.90 7.55 -2.45
N ALA A 16 3.69 8.78 -1.96
CA ALA A 16 4.57 9.91 -2.26
C ALA A 16 5.96 9.75 -1.62
N ALA A 17 6.03 9.27 -0.39
CA ALA A 17 7.31 8.96 0.27
C ALA A 17 8.07 7.87 -0.49
N LEU A 18 7.38 6.82 -0.95
CA LEU A 18 7.96 5.75 -1.75
C LEU A 18 8.49 6.26 -3.10
N ALA A 19 7.71 7.09 -3.80
CA ALA A 19 8.13 7.70 -5.07
C ALA A 19 9.41 8.55 -4.89
N ARG A 20 9.47 9.37 -3.85
CA ARG A 20 10.65 10.17 -3.51
C ARG A 20 11.85 9.31 -3.12
N SER A 21 11.62 8.23 -2.38
CA SER A 21 12.69 7.30 -1.99
C SER A 21 13.32 6.61 -3.21
N PHE A 22 12.51 6.18 -4.18
CA PHE A 22 13.03 5.62 -5.42
C PHE A 22 13.75 6.66 -6.28
N ALA A 23 13.21 7.87 -6.37
CA ALA A 23 13.83 8.97 -7.14
C ALA A 23 15.23 9.32 -6.63
N LYS A 24 15.46 9.30 -5.31
CA LYS A 24 16.80 9.52 -4.71
C LYS A 24 17.83 8.50 -5.20
N ASP A 25 17.41 7.29 -5.54
CA ASP A 25 18.29 6.23 -6.06
C ASP A 25 18.29 6.19 -7.61
N GLY A 26 17.68 7.16 -8.28
CA GLY A 26 17.57 7.21 -9.74
C GLY A 26 16.67 6.14 -10.34
N ILE A 27 15.80 5.51 -9.55
CA ILE A 27 14.89 4.47 -9.99
C ILE A 27 13.61 5.09 -10.53
N GLN A 28 13.23 4.72 -11.76
CA GLN A 28 12.05 5.24 -12.42
C GLN A 28 10.77 4.60 -11.87
N CYS A 29 9.77 5.43 -11.60
CA CYS A 29 8.43 5.00 -11.22
C CYS A 29 7.39 5.50 -12.23
N HIS A 30 6.26 4.81 -12.31
CA HIS A 30 5.04 5.31 -12.91
C HIS A 30 4.00 5.51 -11.80
N LEU A 31 3.58 6.76 -11.63
CA LEU A 31 2.75 7.21 -10.52
C LEU A 31 1.28 7.20 -10.92
N ILE A 32 0.44 6.50 -10.16
CA ILE A 32 -1.00 6.41 -10.44
C ILE A 32 -1.80 6.96 -9.27
N GLY A 33 -2.77 7.82 -9.56
CA GLY A 33 -3.65 8.43 -8.57
C GLY A 33 -4.86 9.09 -9.21
N ARG A 34 -5.73 9.70 -8.41
CA ARG A 34 -6.98 10.33 -8.89
C ARG A 34 -6.82 11.82 -9.20
N ASN A 35 -5.94 12.50 -8.49
CA ASN A 35 -5.75 13.94 -8.64
C ASN A 35 -4.56 14.20 -9.56
N GLU A 36 -4.84 14.69 -10.76
CA GLU A 36 -3.85 14.95 -11.80
C GLU A 36 -2.86 16.04 -11.39
N GLU A 37 -3.32 17.10 -10.74
CA GLU A 37 -2.44 18.20 -10.31
C GLU A 37 -1.41 17.72 -9.27
N GLU A 38 -1.86 16.96 -8.26
CA GLU A 38 -0.97 16.36 -7.26
C GLU A 38 0.02 15.38 -7.91
N LEU A 39 -0.43 14.57 -8.88
CA LEU A 39 0.42 13.65 -9.64
C LEU A 39 1.47 14.39 -10.45
N LYS A 40 1.05 15.38 -11.24
CA LYS A 40 1.93 16.20 -12.07
C LYS A 40 3.01 16.89 -11.23
N LYS A 41 2.64 17.46 -10.10
CA LYS A 41 3.58 18.05 -9.16
C LYS A 41 4.59 17.01 -8.64
N LEU A 42 4.10 15.87 -8.12
CA LEU A 42 4.97 14.82 -7.58
C LEU A 42 5.90 14.24 -8.65
N ALA A 43 5.39 14.03 -9.86
CA ALA A 43 6.15 13.51 -10.99
C ALA A 43 7.26 14.50 -11.43
N SER A 44 6.94 15.78 -11.57
CA SER A 44 7.92 16.80 -11.96
C SER A 44 9.04 16.99 -10.92
N GLU A 45 8.69 16.97 -9.63
CA GLU A 45 9.66 17.07 -8.53
C GLU A 45 10.65 15.89 -8.50
N ASN A 46 10.27 14.74 -9.04
CA ASN A 46 11.02 13.49 -8.91
C ASN A 46 11.43 12.88 -10.28
N ASN A 47 11.21 13.59 -11.38
CA ASN A 47 11.45 13.13 -12.75
C ASN A 47 10.82 11.74 -13.03
N GLN A 48 9.53 11.59 -12.71
CA GLN A 48 8.75 10.36 -12.84
C GLN A 48 7.65 10.53 -13.89
N SER A 49 7.14 9.42 -14.44
CA SER A 49 5.93 9.41 -15.27
C SER A 49 4.68 9.22 -14.41
N TYR A 50 3.51 9.62 -14.92
CA TYR A 50 2.25 9.44 -14.21
C TYR A 50 1.07 9.21 -15.16
N SER A 51 0.02 8.58 -14.62
CA SER A 51 -1.29 8.47 -15.26
C SER A 51 -2.41 8.65 -14.23
N VAL A 52 -3.55 9.16 -14.69
CA VAL A 52 -4.74 9.28 -13.85
C VAL A 52 -5.55 8.00 -13.90
N CYS A 53 -5.89 7.47 -12.72
CA CYS A 53 -6.89 6.43 -12.54
C CYS A 53 -8.02 7.01 -11.69
N SER A 54 -9.17 7.27 -12.30
CA SER A 54 -10.31 7.92 -11.65
C SER A 54 -10.96 7.02 -10.59
N ASP A 55 -11.03 5.73 -10.86
CA ASP A 55 -11.62 4.73 -9.97
C ASP A 55 -10.90 3.38 -10.08
N VAL A 56 -10.15 3.02 -9.05
CA VAL A 56 -9.46 1.72 -8.98
C VAL A 56 -10.41 0.53 -8.83
N THR A 57 -11.68 0.76 -8.48
CA THR A 57 -12.70 -0.29 -8.40
C THR A 57 -13.31 -0.61 -9.76
N ASN A 58 -13.05 0.23 -10.77
CA ASN A 58 -13.41 0.00 -12.16
C ASN A 58 -12.21 -0.55 -12.94
N PHE A 59 -12.35 -1.78 -13.44
CA PHE A 59 -11.27 -2.47 -14.15
C PHE A 59 -10.81 -1.70 -15.40
N GLN A 60 -11.74 -1.12 -16.17
CA GLN A 60 -11.40 -0.35 -17.37
C GLN A 60 -10.60 0.91 -17.04
N SER A 61 -10.94 1.62 -15.95
CA SER A 61 -10.17 2.78 -15.48
C SER A 61 -8.73 2.41 -15.09
N VAL A 62 -8.54 1.24 -14.46
CA VAL A 62 -7.22 0.70 -14.16
C VAL A 62 -6.46 0.36 -15.44
N GLU A 63 -7.11 -0.30 -16.38
CA GLU A 63 -6.53 -0.68 -17.66
C GLU A 63 -6.05 0.54 -18.46
N GLU A 64 -6.88 1.57 -18.53
CA GLU A 64 -6.54 2.84 -19.20
C GLU A 64 -5.34 3.53 -18.55
N SER A 65 -5.25 3.52 -17.23
CA SER A 65 -4.13 4.12 -16.49
C SER A 65 -2.79 3.40 -16.68
N LEU A 66 -2.79 2.18 -17.20
CA LEU A 66 -1.60 1.38 -17.46
C LEU A 66 -1.18 1.36 -18.94
N LYS A 67 -1.94 1.95 -19.86
CA LYS A 67 -1.64 1.93 -21.31
C LYS A 67 -0.24 2.42 -21.65
N GLU A 68 0.21 3.49 -21.02
CA GLU A 68 1.55 4.05 -21.27
C GLU A 68 2.69 3.14 -20.82
N THR A 69 2.40 2.14 -19.97
CA THR A 69 3.39 1.21 -19.42
C THR A 69 3.41 -0.15 -20.13
N GLU A 70 2.55 -0.38 -21.12
CA GLU A 70 2.39 -1.71 -21.77
C GLU A 70 3.67 -2.24 -22.41
N ASN A 71 4.50 -1.36 -22.96
CA ASN A 71 5.77 -1.72 -23.60
C ASN A 71 7.00 -1.47 -22.72
N GLU A 72 6.79 -1.17 -21.44
CA GLU A 72 7.85 -0.89 -20.51
C GLU A 72 8.23 -2.14 -19.69
N LYS A 73 9.47 -2.16 -19.23
CA LYS A 73 9.94 -3.18 -18.31
C LYS A 73 9.49 -2.86 -16.90
N ILE A 74 8.48 -3.57 -16.39
CA ILE A 74 7.96 -3.40 -15.03
C ILE A 74 8.56 -4.45 -14.11
N SER A 75 9.26 -4.01 -13.07
CA SER A 75 9.91 -4.89 -12.07
C SER A 75 9.30 -4.81 -10.68
N GLY A 76 8.35 -3.90 -10.44
CA GLY A 76 7.70 -3.82 -9.14
C GLY A 76 6.35 -3.12 -9.17
N PHE A 77 5.50 -3.48 -8.21
CA PHE A 77 4.19 -2.88 -8.02
C PHE A 77 3.91 -2.66 -6.53
N ALA A 78 3.52 -1.44 -6.16
CA ALA A 78 3.04 -1.09 -4.82
C ALA A 78 1.59 -0.60 -4.88
N TYR A 79 0.68 -1.22 -4.12
CA TYR A 79 -0.69 -0.78 -3.99
C TYR A 79 -0.89 0.00 -2.69
N CYS A 80 -0.72 1.32 -2.77
CA CYS A 80 -0.83 2.26 -1.64
C CYS A 80 -2.23 2.88 -1.50
N VAL A 81 -3.23 2.41 -2.29
CA VAL A 81 -4.60 2.88 -2.19
C VAL A 81 -5.30 2.23 -1.01
N GLY A 82 -6.10 3.01 -0.28
CA GLY A 82 -6.91 2.49 0.81
C GLY A 82 -7.80 3.54 1.42
N SER A 83 -8.70 3.08 2.27
CA SER A 83 -9.55 3.89 3.13
C SER A 83 -9.65 3.26 4.51
N ILE A 84 -10.14 4.00 5.48
CA ILE A 84 -10.44 3.49 6.81
C ILE A 84 -11.85 3.92 7.20
N VAL A 85 -12.67 2.96 7.60
CA VAL A 85 -14.01 3.18 8.18
C VAL A 85 -13.98 2.67 9.61
N LEU A 86 -14.09 3.59 10.57
CA LEU A 86 -14.11 3.30 12.01
C LEU A 86 -15.51 3.54 12.54
N LYS A 87 -16.24 2.44 12.79
CA LYS A 87 -17.61 2.46 13.32
C LYS A 87 -17.81 1.31 14.28
N SER A 88 -18.70 1.48 15.29
CA SER A 88 -19.16 0.34 16.07
C SER A 88 -19.89 -0.66 15.16
N PHE A 89 -19.76 -1.95 15.41
CA PHE A 89 -20.39 -2.97 14.57
C PHE A 89 -21.91 -2.76 14.41
N GLN A 90 -22.58 -2.30 15.47
CA GLN A 90 -24.01 -1.99 15.43
C GLN A 90 -24.39 -0.87 14.45
N THR A 91 -23.49 0.06 14.17
CA THR A 91 -23.73 1.20 13.28
C THR A 91 -23.18 1.00 11.87
N THR A 92 -22.48 -0.11 11.61
CA THR A 92 -22.00 -0.43 10.26
C THR A 92 -23.15 -0.83 9.35
N LYS A 93 -23.04 -0.47 8.09
CA LYS A 93 -23.94 -0.90 7.03
C LYS A 93 -23.24 -1.93 6.15
N HIS A 94 -24.02 -2.72 5.43
CA HIS A 94 -23.49 -3.68 4.46
C HIS A 94 -22.57 -3.00 3.43
N GLU A 95 -22.95 -1.82 2.97
CA GLU A 95 -22.20 -1.01 2.02
C GLU A 95 -20.83 -0.57 2.54
N ASP A 96 -20.68 -0.36 3.85
CA ASP A 96 -19.39 -0.02 4.46
C ASP A 96 -18.36 -1.13 4.18
N PHE A 97 -18.78 -2.41 4.32
CA PHE A 97 -17.94 -3.57 4.04
C PHE A 97 -17.64 -3.71 2.55
N ILE A 98 -18.67 -3.66 1.70
CA ILE A 98 -18.51 -3.82 0.24
C ILE A 98 -17.61 -2.73 -0.33
N ASN A 99 -17.87 -1.46 -0.01
CA ASN A 99 -17.09 -0.34 -0.53
C ASN A 99 -15.63 -0.38 -0.03
N THR A 100 -15.42 -0.74 1.25
CA THR A 100 -14.08 -0.88 1.80
C THR A 100 -13.34 -2.05 1.16
N PHE A 101 -14.01 -3.17 0.94
CA PHE A 101 -13.43 -4.34 0.26
C PHE A 101 -13.08 -4.00 -1.20
N ASN A 102 -14.00 -3.40 -1.94
CA ASN A 102 -13.77 -3.03 -3.33
C ASN A 102 -12.56 -2.11 -3.49
N LEU A 103 -12.46 -1.07 -2.66
CA LEU A 103 -11.35 -0.14 -2.74
C LEU A 103 -10.02 -0.77 -2.34
N ASN A 104 -9.98 -1.54 -1.25
CA ASN A 104 -8.74 -2.05 -0.69
C ASN A 104 -8.27 -3.37 -1.34
N VAL A 105 -9.20 -4.22 -1.79
CA VAL A 105 -8.92 -5.58 -2.28
C VAL A 105 -9.16 -5.69 -3.79
N THR A 106 -10.39 -5.41 -4.26
CA THR A 106 -10.74 -5.55 -5.68
C THR A 106 -9.87 -4.65 -6.55
N GLY A 107 -9.64 -3.39 -6.11
CA GLY A 107 -8.73 -2.48 -6.81
C GLY A 107 -7.31 -3.03 -6.95
N ALA A 108 -6.75 -3.62 -5.88
CA ALA A 108 -5.43 -4.26 -5.96
C ALA A 108 -5.42 -5.42 -6.96
N ILE A 109 -6.47 -6.26 -6.96
CA ILE A 109 -6.63 -7.39 -7.88
C ILE A 109 -6.64 -6.91 -9.33
N HIS A 110 -7.33 -5.80 -9.64
CA HIS A 110 -7.39 -5.25 -10.99
C HIS A 110 -5.99 -4.92 -11.52
N PHE A 111 -5.19 -4.21 -10.75
CA PHE A 111 -3.79 -3.90 -11.11
C PHE A 111 -2.94 -5.16 -11.26
N ILE A 112 -3.01 -6.08 -10.32
CA ILE A 112 -2.20 -7.32 -10.34
C ILE A 112 -2.51 -8.13 -11.60
N LYS A 113 -3.78 -8.30 -11.97
CA LYS A 113 -4.18 -9.00 -13.19
C LYS A 113 -3.57 -8.40 -14.46
N LYS A 114 -3.51 -7.06 -14.56
CA LYS A 114 -2.92 -6.37 -15.72
C LYS A 114 -1.39 -6.44 -15.74
N LEU A 115 -0.75 -6.36 -14.58
CA LEU A 115 0.71 -6.29 -14.46
C LEU A 115 1.39 -7.66 -14.35
N GLN A 116 0.64 -8.74 -14.07
CA GLN A 116 1.17 -10.07 -13.77
C GLN A 116 2.18 -10.56 -14.82
N LYS A 117 1.87 -10.41 -16.12
CA LYS A 117 2.74 -10.88 -17.22
C LYS A 117 4.07 -10.12 -17.21
N GLN A 118 4.03 -8.79 -17.19
CA GLN A 118 5.24 -7.96 -17.19
C GLN A 118 6.09 -8.20 -15.95
N LEU A 119 5.46 -8.34 -14.78
CA LEU A 119 6.15 -8.67 -13.53
C LEU A 119 6.81 -10.04 -13.60
N ALA A 120 6.13 -11.06 -14.13
CA ALA A 120 6.71 -12.41 -14.28
C ALA A 120 7.91 -12.44 -15.24
N GLU A 121 7.84 -11.73 -16.36
CA GLU A 121 8.93 -11.61 -17.34
C GLU A 121 10.17 -10.91 -16.74
N ASN A 122 10.00 -10.10 -15.69
CA ASN A 122 11.07 -9.31 -15.09
C ASN A 122 11.46 -9.77 -13.67
N ASN A 123 11.02 -10.96 -13.22
CA ASN A 123 11.23 -11.47 -11.86
C ASN A 123 10.83 -10.41 -10.81
N GLY A 124 9.62 -9.89 -10.97
CA GLY A 124 9.13 -8.71 -10.26
C GLY A 124 8.77 -8.94 -8.80
N SER A 125 8.33 -7.86 -8.15
CA SER A 125 7.86 -7.91 -6.75
C SER A 125 6.61 -7.06 -6.57
N ILE A 126 5.68 -7.55 -5.75
CA ILE A 126 4.44 -6.87 -5.37
C ILE A 126 4.46 -6.58 -3.88
N VAL A 127 4.10 -5.36 -3.50
CA VAL A 127 3.90 -4.95 -2.10
C VAL A 127 2.48 -4.44 -1.92
N LEU A 128 1.77 -5.09 -1.00
CA LEU A 128 0.43 -4.73 -0.55
C LEU A 128 0.48 -4.15 0.86
N PHE A 129 -0.59 -3.45 1.28
CA PHE A 129 -0.66 -2.87 2.61
C PHE A 129 -1.88 -3.39 3.37
N SER A 130 -1.63 -4.04 4.50
CA SER A 130 -2.61 -4.45 5.50
C SER A 130 -2.67 -3.44 6.66
N THR A 131 -2.84 -3.91 7.86
CA THR A 131 -2.84 -3.16 9.13
C THR A 131 -2.62 -4.11 10.30
N VAL A 132 -2.01 -3.64 11.37
CA VAL A 132 -1.93 -4.37 12.65
C VAL A 132 -3.29 -4.72 13.24
N ALA A 133 -4.36 -4.06 12.78
CA ALA A 133 -5.72 -4.34 13.24
C ALA A 133 -6.28 -5.70 12.80
N VAL A 134 -5.58 -6.43 11.92
CA VAL A 134 -5.89 -7.82 11.58
C VAL A 134 -5.38 -8.76 12.66
N ASP A 135 -4.15 -8.54 13.11
CA ASP A 135 -3.44 -9.44 14.04
C ASP A 135 -3.76 -9.12 15.52
N ARG A 136 -4.12 -7.87 15.79
CA ARG A 136 -4.54 -7.40 17.11
C ARG A 136 -5.88 -6.69 17.02
N GLY A 137 -6.91 -7.21 17.66
CA GLY A 137 -8.26 -6.63 17.66
C GLY A 137 -8.28 -5.21 18.23
N PHE A 138 -8.94 -4.30 17.51
CA PHE A 138 -9.24 -2.96 17.97
C PHE A 138 -10.74 -2.69 17.90
N ASN A 139 -11.25 -1.93 18.85
CA ASN A 139 -12.64 -1.50 18.83
C ASN A 139 -12.91 -0.66 17.56
N MET A 140 -14.10 -0.79 16.97
CA MET A 140 -14.56 -0.06 15.77
C MET A 140 -13.82 -0.39 14.46
N HIS A 141 -13.01 -1.45 14.40
CA HIS A 141 -12.18 -1.79 13.24
C HIS A 141 -12.73 -2.94 12.39
N SER A 142 -13.94 -3.47 12.67
CA SER A 142 -14.48 -4.65 11.97
C SER A 142 -14.46 -4.52 10.45
N VAL A 143 -14.86 -3.37 9.90
CA VAL A 143 -14.91 -3.12 8.45
C VAL A 143 -13.51 -3.19 7.83
N ILE A 144 -12.58 -2.41 8.37
CA ILE A 144 -11.23 -2.32 7.79
C ILE A 144 -10.42 -3.59 8.03
N SER A 145 -10.53 -4.23 9.21
CA SER A 145 -9.82 -5.47 9.50
C SER A 145 -10.25 -6.61 8.60
N THR A 146 -11.55 -6.69 8.25
CA THR A 146 -12.05 -7.67 7.28
C THR A 146 -11.39 -7.51 5.91
N ALA A 147 -11.40 -6.30 5.36
CA ALA A 147 -10.78 -6.03 4.06
C ALA A 147 -9.26 -6.24 4.08
N LYS A 148 -8.59 -5.83 5.15
CA LYS A 148 -7.13 -5.96 5.27
C LYS A 148 -6.69 -7.39 5.63
N GLY A 149 -7.53 -8.18 6.28
CA GLY A 149 -7.34 -9.63 6.42
C GLY A 149 -7.39 -10.34 5.05
N ALA A 150 -8.32 -9.92 4.18
CA ALA A 150 -8.36 -10.42 2.81
C ALA A 150 -7.07 -10.09 2.02
N ILE A 151 -6.44 -8.92 2.23
CA ILE A 151 -5.12 -8.57 1.65
C ILE A 151 -4.03 -9.52 2.14
N GLN A 152 -4.01 -9.91 3.42
CA GLN A 152 -3.03 -10.88 3.94
C GLN A 152 -3.22 -12.25 3.27
N GLY A 153 -4.47 -12.74 3.19
CA GLY A 153 -4.79 -13.98 2.50
C GLY A 153 -4.42 -13.94 1.01
N LEU A 154 -4.73 -12.83 0.32
CA LEU A 154 -4.35 -12.62 -1.08
C LEU A 154 -2.82 -12.64 -1.24
N THR A 155 -2.07 -12.01 -0.35
CA THR A 155 -0.60 -11.98 -0.36
C THR A 155 -0.03 -13.40 -0.34
N THR A 156 -0.47 -14.22 0.61
CA THR A 156 0.02 -15.59 0.77
C THR A 156 -0.32 -16.48 -0.43
N SER A 157 -1.57 -16.37 -0.92
CA SER A 157 -2.02 -17.16 -2.08
C SER A 157 -1.27 -16.78 -3.36
N LEU A 158 -1.15 -15.49 -3.64
CA LEU A 158 -0.43 -15.03 -4.83
C LEU A 158 1.08 -15.30 -4.75
N ALA A 159 1.67 -15.25 -3.56
CA ALA A 159 3.07 -15.62 -3.38
C ALA A 159 3.33 -17.09 -3.75
N ALA A 160 2.42 -18.00 -3.37
CA ALA A 160 2.50 -19.41 -3.72
C ALA A 160 2.27 -19.65 -5.23
N GLU A 161 1.30 -18.95 -5.82
CA GLU A 161 0.92 -19.13 -7.22
C GLU A 161 1.97 -18.55 -8.19
N PHE A 162 2.58 -17.41 -7.83
CA PHE A 162 3.48 -16.68 -8.72
C PHE A 162 4.96 -17.04 -8.55
N ALA A 163 5.33 -17.74 -7.48
CA ALA A 163 6.70 -18.18 -7.28
C ALA A 163 7.14 -19.13 -8.41
N PRO A 164 8.41 -19.11 -8.82
CA PRO A 164 9.50 -18.23 -8.36
C PRO A 164 9.58 -16.90 -9.13
N LYS A 165 8.64 -16.58 -10.01
CA LYS A 165 8.71 -15.45 -10.96
C LYS A 165 8.38 -14.10 -10.34
N ILE A 166 7.41 -14.07 -9.38
CA ILE A 166 7.02 -12.83 -8.72
C ILE A 166 7.00 -13.07 -7.22
N ARG A 167 7.62 -12.19 -6.45
CA ARG A 167 7.49 -12.16 -5.00
C ARG A 167 6.30 -11.27 -4.62
N VAL A 168 5.53 -11.71 -3.63
CA VAL A 168 4.38 -10.95 -3.12
C VAL A 168 4.49 -10.86 -1.61
N ASN A 169 4.56 -9.64 -1.08
CA ASN A 169 4.64 -9.39 0.35
C ASN A 169 3.66 -8.30 0.78
N CYS A 170 3.36 -8.26 2.06
CA CYS A 170 2.46 -7.30 2.66
C CYS A 170 3.15 -6.55 3.81
N ILE A 171 2.86 -5.27 3.94
CA ILE A 171 3.24 -4.46 5.09
C ILE A 171 2.00 -4.25 5.95
N ALA A 172 2.11 -4.50 7.26
CA ALA A 172 1.06 -4.24 8.24
C ALA A 172 1.48 -3.08 9.17
N PRO A 173 1.09 -1.84 8.83
CA PRO A 173 1.42 -0.67 9.63
C PRO A 173 0.53 -0.54 10.86
N SER A 174 1.06 0.10 11.91
CA SER A 174 0.25 0.77 12.91
C SER A 174 -0.05 2.20 12.45
N ILE A 175 -0.61 3.03 13.35
CA ILE A 175 -0.95 4.40 13.01
C ILE A 175 0.28 5.16 12.51
N THR A 176 0.15 5.70 11.32
CA THR A 176 1.20 6.43 10.60
C THR A 176 0.62 7.76 10.13
N GLN A 177 1.41 8.81 10.11
CA GLN A 177 0.97 10.11 9.60
C GLN A 177 0.43 9.97 8.17
N SER A 178 -0.81 10.41 7.97
CA SER A 178 -1.51 10.35 6.69
C SER A 178 -2.75 11.24 6.68
N LYS A 179 -3.29 11.54 5.50
CA LYS A 179 -4.60 12.21 5.38
C LYS A 179 -5.69 11.40 6.12
N MET A 180 -5.61 10.06 6.14
CA MET A 180 -6.56 9.17 6.82
C MET A 180 -6.41 9.20 8.34
N ALA A 181 -5.21 9.31 8.86
CA ALA A 181 -4.94 9.35 10.31
C ALA A 181 -5.19 10.76 10.91
N LYS A 182 -5.25 11.80 10.06
CA LYS A 182 -5.42 13.18 10.51
C LYS A 182 -6.60 13.38 11.48
N PRO A 183 -7.83 12.86 11.23
CA PRO A 183 -8.93 13.05 12.18
C PRO A 183 -8.68 12.45 13.58
N ILE A 184 -7.83 11.42 13.66
CA ILE A 184 -7.44 10.77 14.91
C ILE A 184 -6.33 11.59 15.59
N LEU A 185 -5.34 12.03 14.80
CA LEU A 185 -4.15 12.74 15.29
C LEU A 185 -4.43 14.22 15.61
N ASP A 186 -5.46 14.84 15.03
CA ASP A 186 -5.89 16.20 15.36
C ASP A 186 -6.57 16.28 16.74
N ASN A 187 -7.00 15.15 17.33
CA ASN A 187 -7.47 15.11 18.70
C ASN A 187 -6.27 15.05 19.66
N ALA A 188 -5.95 16.18 20.31
CA ALA A 188 -4.78 16.33 21.17
C ALA A 188 -4.67 15.22 22.23
N ARG A 189 -5.78 14.89 22.93
CA ARG A 189 -5.78 13.83 23.95
C ARG A 189 -5.42 12.46 23.39
N ILE A 190 -5.90 12.15 22.18
CA ILE A 190 -5.60 10.87 21.50
C ILE A 190 -4.17 10.89 20.99
N ALA A 191 -3.74 12.00 20.38
CA ALA A 191 -2.39 12.17 19.81
C ALA A 191 -1.30 11.99 20.87
N GLU A 192 -1.51 12.48 22.11
CA GLU A 192 -0.59 12.28 23.22
C GLU A 192 -0.49 10.81 23.69
N GLN A 193 -1.60 10.07 23.62
CA GLN A 193 -1.66 8.68 24.11
C GLN A 193 -1.16 7.65 23.10
N ILE A 194 -1.25 7.95 21.81
CA ILE A 194 -0.85 7.00 20.76
C ILE A 194 0.63 6.62 20.83
N PRO A 195 1.58 7.57 20.94
CA PRO A 195 3.00 7.24 21.06
C PRO A 195 3.32 6.33 22.23
N LEU A 196 2.66 6.54 23.36
CA LEU A 196 2.88 5.77 24.60
C LEU A 196 2.57 4.28 24.43
N LYS A 197 1.67 3.96 23.50
CA LYS A 197 1.25 2.57 23.17
C LYS A 197 2.14 1.89 22.12
N HIS A 198 3.24 2.49 21.74
CA HIS A 198 4.24 1.93 20.83
C HIS A 198 5.59 1.84 21.55
N ALA A 199 6.33 0.75 21.36
CA ALA A 199 7.66 0.60 21.98
C ALA A 199 8.61 1.73 21.53
N MET A 200 8.49 2.16 20.27
CA MET A 200 9.30 3.26 19.71
C MET A 200 8.84 4.66 20.14
N LYS A 201 7.82 4.79 21.00
CA LYS A 201 7.33 6.04 21.62
C LYS A 201 7.04 7.17 20.62
N ARG A 202 6.64 6.83 19.41
CA ARG A 202 6.23 7.79 18.36
C ARG A 202 5.13 7.22 17.46
N VAL A 203 4.49 8.10 16.71
CA VAL A 203 3.65 7.75 15.55
C VAL A 203 4.57 7.40 14.37
N GLY A 204 4.18 6.44 13.54
CA GLY A 204 4.89 6.10 12.32
C GLY A 204 4.94 7.29 11.34
N GLN A 205 6.00 7.36 10.55
CA GLN A 205 6.14 8.30 9.45
C GLN A 205 5.92 7.59 8.11
N PRO A 206 5.49 8.28 7.05
CA PRO A 206 5.36 7.69 5.72
C PRO A 206 6.64 7.01 5.23
N GLU A 207 7.79 7.56 5.61
CA GLU A 207 9.12 7.06 5.28
C GLU A 207 9.40 5.70 5.92
N ASP A 208 8.90 5.42 7.12
CA ASP A 208 9.04 4.09 7.77
C ASP A 208 8.44 2.98 6.88
N LEU A 209 7.29 3.26 6.27
CA LEU A 209 6.62 2.33 5.37
C LEU A 209 7.27 2.29 3.99
N ALA A 210 7.66 3.46 3.48
CA ALA A 210 8.24 3.61 2.15
C ALA A 210 9.59 2.86 2.03
N GLU A 211 10.48 2.99 3.01
CA GLU A 211 11.77 2.29 2.99
C GLU A 211 11.59 0.78 3.08
N THR A 212 10.64 0.29 3.90
CA THR A 212 10.31 -1.13 3.94
C THR A 212 9.75 -1.62 2.62
N ALA A 213 8.83 -0.86 1.99
CA ALA A 213 8.27 -1.19 0.68
C ALA A 213 9.35 -1.21 -0.40
N LYS A 214 10.25 -0.23 -0.41
CA LYS A 214 11.40 -0.16 -1.32
C LYS A 214 12.31 -1.37 -1.17
N PHE A 215 12.64 -1.77 0.05
CA PHE A 215 13.41 -2.98 0.32
C PHE A 215 12.71 -4.23 -0.24
N LEU A 216 11.41 -4.41 0.02
CA LEU A 216 10.64 -5.56 -0.45
C LEU A 216 10.47 -5.58 -1.99
N LEU A 217 10.45 -4.44 -2.64
CA LEU A 217 10.41 -4.34 -4.10
C LEU A 217 11.78 -4.58 -4.75
N SER A 218 12.87 -4.45 -3.98
CA SER A 218 14.24 -4.59 -4.48
C SER A 218 14.72 -6.05 -4.55
N SER A 219 15.84 -6.28 -5.23
CA SER A 219 16.55 -7.57 -5.26
C SER A 219 17.16 -7.96 -3.89
N ASN A 220 17.32 -6.99 -2.97
CA ASN A 220 17.85 -7.25 -1.63
C ASN A 220 16.92 -8.12 -0.77
N SER A 221 15.65 -8.26 -1.17
CA SER A 221 14.65 -9.14 -0.55
C SER A 221 14.34 -10.38 -1.40
N SER A 222 15.30 -10.85 -2.21
CA SER A 222 15.09 -11.96 -3.18
C SER A 222 14.65 -13.28 -2.54
N TRP A 223 14.86 -13.47 -1.23
CA TRP A 223 14.45 -14.66 -0.48
C TRP A 223 13.25 -14.42 0.43
N ILE A 224 12.50 -13.30 0.20
CA ILE A 224 11.33 -12.91 0.99
C ILE A 224 10.10 -12.88 0.09
N THR A 225 9.15 -13.80 0.32
CA THR A 225 7.85 -13.83 -0.36
C THR A 225 6.78 -14.42 0.58
N GLY A 226 5.51 -14.06 0.41
CA GLY A 226 4.41 -14.53 1.21
C GLY A 226 4.37 -13.96 2.64
N GLN A 227 5.18 -12.94 2.95
CA GLN A 227 5.31 -12.43 4.31
C GLN A 227 4.40 -11.23 4.57
N VAL A 228 3.91 -11.15 5.82
CA VAL A 228 3.27 -9.97 6.38
C VAL A 228 4.26 -9.35 7.37
N ILE A 229 4.82 -8.19 7.02
CA ILE A 229 5.84 -7.50 7.82
C ILE A 229 5.19 -6.37 8.60
N HIS A 230 5.25 -6.44 9.93
CA HIS A 230 4.78 -5.39 10.81
C HIS A 230 5.77 -4.22 10.82
N VAL A 231 5.28 -3.04 10.41
CA VAL A 231 6.00 -1.76 10.53
C VAL A 231 5.17 -0.88 11.45
N ASP A 232 5.27 -1.14 12.73
CA ASP A 232 4.29 -0.76 13.73
C ASP A 232 4.88 -0.17 15.02
N GLY A 233 6.18 0.06 15.07
CA GLY A 233 6.86 0.55 16.25
C GLY A 233 6.77 -0.39 17.47
N GLY A 234 6.60 -1.71 17.23
CA GLY A 234 6.47 -2.74 18.26
C GLY A 234 5.06 -2.88 18.84
N LYS A 235 4.04 -2.35 18.15
CA LYS A 235 2.65 -2.30 18.67
C LYS A 235 2.01 -3.66 18.85
N VAL A 236 2.28 -4.63 17.98
CA VAL A 236 1.64 -5.95 18.02
C VAL A 236 2.36 -6.88 18.99
N ASN A 237 3.67 -6.96 18.87
CA ASN A 237 4.46 -8.05 19.48
C ASN A 237 5.11 -7.67 20.82
N LEU A 238 5.11 -6.38 21.18
CA LEU A 238 5.74 -5.94 22.43
C LEU A 238 4.70 -5.40 23.40
N GLU A 239 4.87 -5.75 24.69
CA GLU A 239 4.16 -5.12 25.79
C GLU A 239 4.79 -3.76 26.10
N THR A 240 3.97 -2.67 26.14
CA THR A 240 4.48 -1.28 26.31
C THR A 240 3.64 -0.49 27.28
#